data_2a22a4ce88fd83e2b91dffb834901ab0
#
_entry.id   2a22a4ce88fd83e2b91dffb834901ab0
#
_cell.length_a   1.000
_cell.length_b   1.000
_cell.length_c   1.000
_cell.angle_alpha   90.00
_cell.angle_beta   90.00
_cell.angle_gamma   90.00
#
_symmetry.space_group_name_H-M   'P 1'
#
loop_
_entity.id
_entity.type
_entity.pdbx_description
1 polymer ?
#
loop_
_entity_poly.entity_id
_entity_poly.type
_entity_poly.pdbx_seq_one_letter_code
_entity_poly.pdbx_strand_id
1 'polypeptide(L)'
;LVVVIIYLFLGNIKAVIVPAVALPVSLIATFLGIYLFGLSINIFVLLSFILAIGIITDDSVIMTDAIYRRIENGESPLVAAYKGSKQITFAIIATTLILLAVFLPLIFIEGIAGTLFRETAIALSFAIVVSSFVALTLSPMLGSKFLDKKTKSNFFVVKFDKFFKGFSNFYSDTLKFWLDKKKT
;
A
#
# COMPACT_ATOMS: atom_id res chain seq x y z
N LEU A 1 4.83 14.29 -0.21
CA LEU A 1 5.44 13.63 0.95
C LEU A 1 5.42 12.11 0.76
N VAL A 2 4.25 11.47 0.51
CA VAL A 2 4.09 10.01 0.30
C VAL A 2 5.06 9.49 -0.78
N VAL A 3 5.09 10.10 -1.97
CA VAL A 3 5.98 9.73 -3.09
C VAL A 3 7.46 9.77 -2.70
N VAL A 4 7.87 10.76 -1.89
CA VAL A 4 9.26 10.89 -1.39
C VAL A 4 9.60 9.74 -0.45
N ILE A 5 8.69 9.41 0.46
CA ILE A 5 8.88 8.29 1.41
C ILE A 5 9.01 6.98 0.63
N ILE A 6 8.12 6.73 -0.33
CA ILE A 6 8.17 5.52 -1.17
C ILE A 6 9.50 5.44 -1.94
N TYR A 7 9.98 6.57 -2.47
CA TYR A 7 11.28 6.63 -3.14
C TYR A 7 12.45 6.27 -2.23
N LEU A 8 12.42 6.73 -0.99
CA LEU A 8 13.46 6.39 0.00
C LEU A 8 13.47 4.90 0.35
N PHE A 9 12.29 4.27 0.41
CA PHE A 9 12.17 2.84 0.72
C PHE A 9 12.50 1.92 -0.45
N LEU A 10 11.99 2.22 -1.64
CA LEU A 10 12.18 1.37 -2.82
C LEU A 10 13.51 1.62 -3.54
N GLY A 11 14.15 2.78 -3.29
CA GLY A 11 15.45 3.13 -3.88
C GLY A 11 15.47 3.27 -5.40
N ASN A 12 14.34 3.12 -6.06
CA ASN A 12 14.20 3.12 -7.51
C ASN A 12 13.04 4.02 -7.96
N ILE A 13 13.36 5.05 -8.72
CA ILE A 13 12.35 6.00 -9.23
C ILE A 13 11.28 5.32 -10.10
N LYS A 14 11.63 4.28 -10.85
CA LYS A 14 10.68 3.54 -11.67
C LYS A 14 9.69 2.74 -10.81
N ALA A 15 10.13 2.22 -9.67
CA ALA A 15 9.26 1.53 -8.73
C ALA A 15 8.24 2.48 -8.08
N VAL A 16 8.63 3.75 -7.87
CA VAL A 16 7.73 4.78 -7.31
C VAL A 16 6.59 5.15 -8.26
N ILE A 17 6.78 5.02 -9.57
CA ILE A 17 5.76 5.36 -10.56
C ILE A 17 4.48 4.51 -10.35
N VAL A 18 4.64 3.24 -9.98
CA VAL A 18 3.49 2.32 -9.80
C VAL A 18 2.52 2.83 -8.73
N PRO A 19 2.93 3.01 -7.46
CA PRO A 19 2.03 3.56 -6.44
C PRO A 19 1.66 5.03 -6.69
N ALA A 20 2.53 5.82 -7.33
CA ALA A 20 2.23 7.21 -7.68
C ALA A 20 1.11 7.34 -8.72
N VAL A 21 0.93 6.36 -9.60
CA VAL A 21 -0.20 6.29 -10.55
C VAL A 21 -1.41 5.62 -9.91
N ALA A 22 -1.22 4.59 -9.11
CA ALA A 22 -2.31 3.87 -8.44
C ALA A 22 -3.11 4.79 -7.51
N LEU A 23 -2.44 5.71 -6.78
CA LEU A 23 -3.07 6.63 -5.84
C LEU A 23 -4.11 7.54 -6.51
N PRO A 24 -3.79 8.35 -7.54
CA PRO A 24 -4.80 9.21 -8.17
C PRO A 24 -5.92 8.41 -8.85
N VAL A 25 -5.62 7.24 -9.44
CA VAL A 25 -6.63 6.38 -10.05
C VAL A 25 -7.63 5.90 -8.99
N SER A 26 -7.15 5.43 -7.84
CA SER A 26 -8.01 5.00 -6.73
C SER A 26 -8.83 6.14 -6.15
N LEU A 27 -8.25 7.34 -6.01
CA LEU A 27 -8.97 8.52 -5.53
C LEU A 27 -10.08 8.94 -6.50
N ILE A 28 -9.80 9.02 -7.79
CA ILE A 28 -10.80 9.35 -8.81
C ILE A 28 -11.94 8.33 -8.80
N ALA A 29 -11.63 7.04 -8.73
CA ALA A 29 -12.63 5.99 -8.64
C ALA A 29 -13.44 6.08 -7.33
N THR A 30 -12.82 6.49 -6.23
CA THR A 30 -13.53 6.73 -4.96
C THR A 30 -14.48 7.92 -5.06
N PHE A 31 -14.09 9.02 -5.70
CA PHE A 31 -14.99 10.14 -5.97
C PHE A 31 -16.20 9.71 -6.82
N LEU A 32 -15.97 8.87 -7.83
CA LEU A 32 -17.08 8.30 -8.62
C LEU A 32 -18.04 7.50 -7.73
N GLY A 33 -17.50 6.69 -6.79
CA GLY A 33 -18.32 5.96 -5.82
C GLY A 33 -19.17 6.89 -4.95
N ILE A 34 -18.58 7.95 -4.39
CA ILE A 34 -19.29 8.95 -3.60
C ILE A 34 -20.46 9.54 -4.40
N TYR A 35 -20.23 9.87 -5.66
CA TYR A 35 -21.26 10.38 -6.56
C TYR A 35 -22.38 9.36 -6.80
N LEU A 36 -22.04 8.10 -7.06
CA LEU A 36 -23.01 7.02 -7.30
C LEU A 36 -23.86 6.69 -6.07
N PHE A 37 -23.28 6.78 -4.85
CA PHE A 37 -24.01 6.58 -3.61
C PHE A 37 -24.78 7.81 -3.14
N GLY A 38 -24.70 8.94 -3.87
CA GLY A 38 -25.38 10.17 -3.50
C GLY A 38 -24.89 10.79 -2.19
N LEU A 39 -23.63 10.51 -1.81
CA LEU A 39 -23.05 11.05 -0.58
C LEU A 39 -22.68 12.53 -0.74
N SER A 40 -22.88 13.31 0.31
CA SER A 40 -22.47 14.71 0.32
C SER A 40 -20.98 14.86 0.57
N ILE A 41 -20.33 15.81 -0.13
CA ILE A 41 -18.93 16.15 0.17
C ILE A 41 -18.92 17.08 1.37
N ASN A 42 -18.70 16.51 2.53
CA ASN A 42 -18.57 17.22 3.80
C ASN A 42 -17.18 17.00 4.41
N ILE A 43 -16.89 17.65 5.53
CA ILE A 43 -15.59 17.59 6.21
C ILE A 43 -15.23 16.16 6.63
N PHE A 44 -16.22 15.33 7.01
CA PHE A 44 -16.01 13.95 7.43
C PHE A 44 -15.65 13.05 6.25
N VAL A 45 -16.30 13.24 5.09
CA VAL A 45 -15.96 12.55 3.84
C VAL A 45 -14.56 12.97 3.36
N LEU A 46 -14.19 14.25 3.47
CA LEU A 46 -12.84 14.71 3.14
C LEU A 46 -11.79 14.11 4.11
N LEU A 47 -12.11 13.98 5.39
CA LEU A 47 -11.25 13.32 6.35
C LEU A 47 -11.06 11.83 5.99
N SER A 48 -12.11 11.16 5.51
CA SER A 48 -12.01 9.78 4.99
C SER A 48 -11.03 9.67 3.83
N PHE A 49 -10.97 10.65 2.94
CA PHE A 49 -9.98 10.66 1.86
C PHE A 49 -8.55 10.77 2.38
N ILE A 50 -8.31 11.58 3.39
CA ILE A 50 -6.99 11.72 4.00
C ILE A 50 -6.55 10.38 4.61
N LEU A 51 -7.44 9.68 5.30
CA LEU A 51 -7.19 8.34 5.84
C LEU A 51 -7.00 7.31 4.72
N ALA A 52 -7.86 7.37 3.70
CA ALA A 52 -7.80 6.47 2.56
C ALA A 52 -6.49 6.56 1.79
N ILE A 53 -5.88 7.75 1.64
CA ILE A 53 -4.59 7.94 0.96
C ILE A 53 -3.50 7.05 1.56
N GLY A 54 -3.44 6.94 2.89
CA GLY A 54 -2.49 6.05 3.57
C GLY A 54 -2.75 4.58 3.20
N ILE A 55 -3.99 4.12 3.36
CA ILE A 55 -4.39 2.72 3.10
C ILE A 55 -4.20 2.34 1.62
N ILE A 56 -4.61 3.23 0.70
CA ILE A 56 -4.46 3.05 -0.75
C ILE A 56 -3.00 2.85 -1.15
N THR A 57 -2.12 3.64 -0.52
CA THR A 57 -0.70 3.62 -0.85
C THR A 57 -0.05 2.31 -0.40
N ASP A 58 -0.42 1.80 0.77
CA ASP A 58 0.20 0.61 1.37
C ASP A 58 0.06 -0.63 0.48
N ASP A 59 -1.12 -0.93 -0.02
CA ASP A 59 -1.36 -2.09 -0.89
C ASP A 59 -0.52 -2.04 -2.18
N SER A 60 -0.45 -0.85 -2.80
CA SER A 60 0.33 -0.64 -4.03
C SER A 60 1.83 -0.72 -3.79
N VAL A 61 2.32 -0.25 -2.64
CA VAL A 61 3.74 -0.31 -2.26
C VAL A 61 4.16 -1.75 -1.99
N ILE A 62 3.39 -2.50 -1.21
CA ILE A 62 3.66 -3.91 -0.90
C ILE A 62 3.68 -4.74 -2.19
N MET A 63 2.73 -4.52 -3.09
CA MET A 63 2.68 -5.20 -4.38
C MET A 63 3.93 -4.87 -5.22
N THR A 64 4.30 -3.60 -5.29
CA THR A 64 5.47 -3.14 -6.07
C THR A 64 6.77 -3.71 -5.50
N ASP A 65 6.94 -3.70 -4.18
CA ASP A 65 8.12 -4.26 -3.51
C ASP A 65 8.27 -5.76 -3.78
N ALA A 66 7.18 -6.52 -3.68
CA ALA A 66 7.19 -7.96 -3.94
C ALA A 66 7.61 -8.29 -5.40
N ILE A 67 7.15 -7.48 -6.36
CA ILE A 67 7.54 -7.64 -7.77
C ILE A 67 9.01 -7.22 -7.96
N TYR A 68 9.41 -6.07 -7.40
CA TYR A 68 10.75 -5.52 -7.56
C TYR A 68 11.84 -6.45 -7.00
N ARG A 69 11.64 -7.02 -5.83
CA ARG A 69 12.59 -8.00 -5.23
C ARG A 69 12.80 -9.22 -6.13
N ARG A 70 11.79 -9.68 -6.85
CA ARG A 70 11.93 -10.78 -7.80
C ARG A 70 12.73 -10.40 -9.03
N ILE A 71 12.55 -9.16 -9.53
CA ILE A 71 13.35 -8.63 -10.63
C ILE A 71 14.82 -8.49 -10.21
N GLU A 72 15.10 -8.04 -8.99
CA GLU A 72 16.46 -7.98 -8.44
C GLU A 72 17.11 -9.37 -8.35
N ASN A 73 16.33 -10.39 -8.03
CA ASN A 73 16.79 -11.80 -8.01
C ASN A 73 16.98 -12.41 -9.41
N GLY A 74 16.72 -11.64 -10.48
CA GLY A 74 17.01 -12.04 -11.86
C GLY A 74 15.82 -12.59 -12.65
N GLU A 75 14.61 -12.58 -12.09
CA GLU A 75 13.40 -12.94 -12.85
C GLU A 75 13.07 -11.84 -13.88
N SER A 76 12.48 -12.23 -15.02
CA SER A 76 12.01 -11.24 -16.00
C SER A 76 10.83 -10.45 -15.43
N PRO A 77 10.64 -9.16 -15.80
CA PRO A 77 9.58 -8.31 -15.22
C PRO A 77 8.17 -8.91 -15.30
N LEU A 78 7.84 -9.59 -16.40
CA LEU A 78 6.54 -10.23 -16.57
C LEU A 78 6.34 -11.41 -15.60
N VAL A 79 7.36 -12.27 -15.46
CA VAL A 79 7.32 -13.43 -14.54
C VAL A 79 7.32 -12.95 -13.09
N ALA A 80 8.12 -11.94 -12.79
CA ALA A 80 8.18 -11.33 -11.47
C ALA A 80 6.84 -10.70 -11.07
N ALA A 81 6.15 -10.01 -11.99
CA ALA A 81 4.83 -9.45 -11.76
C ALA A 81 3.79 -10.55 -11.50
N TYR A 82 3.77 -11.62 -12.29
CA TYR A 82 2.85 -12.74 -12.09
C TYR A 82 3.07 -13.46 -10.75
N LYS A 83 4.31 -13.86 -10.46
CA LYS A 83 4.63 -14.58 -9.23
C LYS A 83 4.54 -13.69 -7.99
N GLY A 84 4.97 -12.43 -8.09
CA GLY A 84 4.91 -11.45 -7.01
C GLY A 84 3.47 -11.13 -6.63
N SER A 85 2.61 -10.86 -7.62
CA SER A 85 1.19 -10.61 -7.36
C SER A 85 0.51 -11.82 -6.73
N LYS A 86 0.73 -13.03 -7.24
CA LYS A 86 0.16 -14.26 -6.67
C LYS A 86 0.55 -14.46 -5.20
N GLN A 87 1.78 -14.13 -4.83
CA GLN A 87 2.28 -14.25 -3.46
C GLN A 87 1.56 -13.31 -2.50
N ILE A 88 1.25 -12.08 -2.93
CA ILE A 88 0.72 -11.01 -2.07
C ILE A 88 -0.80 -10.91 -2.14
N THR A 89 -1.45 -11.45 -3.18
CA THR A 89 -2.91 -11.35 -3.39
C THR A 89 -3.70 -11.75 -2.15
N PHE A 90 -3.36 -12.87 -1.52
CA PHE A 90 -4.09 -13.33 -0.32
C PHE A 90 -3.94 -12.35 0.85
N ALA A 91 -2.74 -11.78 1.04
CA ALA A 91 -2.50 -10.80 2.09
C ALA A 91 -3.33 -9.53 1.87
N ILE A 92 -3.36 -8.99 0.64
CA ILE A 92 -4.15 -7.79 0.31
C ILE A 92 -5.65 -8.05 0.50
N ILE A 93 -6.16 -9.19 0.06
CA ILE A 93 -7.58 -9.54 0.27
C ILE A 93 -7.89 -9.66 1.77
N ALA A 94 -7.01 -10.30 2.54
CA ALA A 94 -7.21 -10.46 3.98
C ALA A 94 -7.21 -9.10 4.71
N THR A 95 -6.26 -8.21 4.42
CA THR A 95 -6.22 -6.86 5.01
C THR A 95 -7.44 -6.04 4.60
N THR A 96 -7.88 -6.11 3.36
CA THR A 96 -9.11 -5.46 2.86
C THR A 96 -10.33 -5.93 3.65
N LEU A 97 -10.50 -7.24 3.84
CA LEU A 97 -11.64 -7.80 4.59
C LEU A 97 -11.60 -7.38 6.06
N ILE A 98 -10.42 -7.34 6.69
CA ILE A 98 -10.25 -6.89 8.07
C ILE A 98 -10.66 -5.41 8.19
N LEU A 99 -10.21 -4.56 7.28
CA LEU A 99 -10.56 -3.14 7.29
C LEU A 99 -12.06 -2.93 7.07
N LEU A 100 -12.67 -3.65 6.13
CA LEU A 100 -14.11 -3.61 5.92
C LEU A 100 -14.88 -4.06 7.16
N ALA A 101 -14.43 -5.12 7.85
CA ALA A 101 -15.05 -5.60 9.08
C ALA A 101 -15.00 -4.57 10.21
N VAL A 102 -14.02 -3.67 10.20
CA VAL A 102 -13.90 -2.57 11.16
C VAL A 102 -14.81 -1.39 10.79
N PHE A 103 -14.87 -1.02 9.52
CA PHE A 103 -15.58 0.20 9.09
C PHE A 103 -17.07 -0.04 8.81
N LEU A 104 -17.49 -1.20 8.28
CA LEU A 104 -18.88 -1.49 7.97
C LEU A 104 -19.83 -1.39 9.19
N PRO A 105 -19.47 -1.84 10.40
CA PRO A 105 -20.33 -1.69 11.58
C PRO A 105 -20.66 -0.23 11.92
N LEU A 106 -19.82 0.75 11.55
CA LEU A 106 -20.08 2.17 11.80
C LEU A 106 -21.30 2.69 11.04
N ILE A 107 -21.72 2.00 9.97
CA ILE A 107 -22.92 2.34 9.17
C ILE A 107 -24.21 2.16 9.99
N PHE A 108 -24.18 1.27 10.98
CA PHE A 108 -25.35 0.93 11.81
C PHE A 108 -25.47 1.74 13.10
N ILE A 109 -24.58 2.69 13.33
CA ILE A 109 -24.67 3.58 14.50
C ILE A 109 -25.87 4.52 14.29
N GLU A 110 -26.72 4.63 15.30
CA GLU A 110 -27.90 5.49 15.29
C GLU A 110 -27.61 6.87 15.91
N GLY A 111 -28.51 7.83 15.66
CA GLY A 111 -28.43 9.19 16.20
C GLY A 111 -27.62 10.16 15.33
N ILE A 112 -27.42 11.39 15.84
CA ILE A 112 -26.74 12.48 15.10
C ILE A 112 -25.30 12.09 14.75
N ALA A 113 -24.60 11.44 15.68
CA ALA A 113 -23.25 10.94 15.40
C ALA A 113 -23.27 9.85 14.32
N GLY A 114 -24.29 8.99 14.30
CA GLY A 114 -24.45 7.93 13.32
C GLY A 114 -24.57 8.45 11.88
N THR A 115 -25.28 9.56 11.65
CA THR A 115 -25.38 10.15 10.31
C THR A 115 -24.03 10.60 9.77
N LEU A 116 -23.19 11.20 10.60
CA LEU A 116 -21.84 11.66 10.23
C LEU A 116 -20.88 10.48 9.97
N PHE A 117 -20.89 9.48 10.85
CA PHE A 117 -20.04 8.30 10.70
C PHE A 117 -20.46 7.40 9.55
N ARG A 118 -21.75 7.34 9.23
CA ARG A 118 -22.28 6.53 8.13
C ARG A 118 -21.70 6.94 6.78
N GLU A 119 -21.71 8.23 6.44
CA GLU A 119 -21.13 8.72 5.18
C GLU A 119 -19.63 8.46 5.11
N THR A 120 -18.92 8.71 6.22
CA THR A 120 -17.50 8.41 6.37
C THR A 120 -17.20 6.92 6.16
N ALA A 121 -17.95 6.05 6.81
CA ALA A 121 -17.75 4.60 6.73
C ALA A 121 -18.02 4.06 5.32
N ILE A 122 -19.05 4.56 4.63
CA ILE A 122 -19.34 4.17 3.24
C ILE A 122 -18.22 4.64 2.31
N ALA A 123 -17.81 5.92 2.41
CA ALA A 123 -16.75 6.48 1.58
C ALA A 123 -15.43 5.73 1.77
N LEU A 124 -15.05 5.46 3.02
CA LEU A 124 -13.81 4.78 3.36
C LEU A 124 -13.84 3.31 2.93
N SER A 125 -14.95 2.60 3.18
CA SER A 125 -15.12 1.20 2.75
C SER A 125 -15.02 1.08 1.23
N PHE A 126 -15.63 1.99 0.49
CA PHE A 126 -15.55 2.00 -0.96
C PHE A 126 -14.12 2.29 -1.44
N ALA A 127 -13.43 3.26 -0.82
CA ALA A 127 -12.03 3.57 -1.11
C ALA A 127 -11.11 2.34 -0.91
N ILE A 128 -11.30 1.59 0.16
CA ILE A 128 -10.54 0.37 0.47
C ILE A 128 -10.76 -0.71 -0.59
N VAL A 129 -12.01 -0.95 -1.01
CA VAL A 129 -12.32 -1.94 -2.06
C VAL A 129 -11.68 -1.54 -3.39
N VAL A 130 -11.82 -0.27 -3.77
CA VAL A 130 -11.22 0.27 -5.01
C VAL A 130 -9.71 0.17 -4.97
N SER A 131 -9.08 0.53 -3.84
CA SER A 131 -7.63 0.42 -3.65
C SER A 131 -7.13 -0.99 -3.85
N SER A 132 -7.75 -1.96 -3.19
CA SER A 132 -7.42 -3.37 -3.32
C SER A 132 -7.54 -3.85 -4.77
N PHE A 133 -8.61 -3.46 -5.47
CA PHE A 133 -8.78 -3.77 -6.89
C PHE A 133 -7.68 -3.18 -7.76
N VAL A 134 -7.35 -1.91 -7.56
CA VAL A 134 -6.27 -1.21 -8.28
C VAL A 134 -4.90 -1.85 -7.96
N ALA A 135 -4.63 -2.17 -6.70
CA ALA A 135 -3.39 -2.82 -6.29
C ALA A 135 -3.22 -4.22 -6.91
N LEU A 136 -4.31 -4.98 -7.06
CA LEU A 136 -4.28 -6.32 -7.63
C LEU A 136 -4.26 -6.36 -9.16
N THR A 137 -4.69 -5.28 -9.83
CA THR A 137 -4.79 -5.23 -11.30
C THR A 137 -3.78 -4.27 -11.91
N LEU A 138 -3.86 -2.99 -11.57
CA LEU A 138 -3.05 -1.93 -12.15
C LEU A 138 -1.59 -2.04 -11.71
N SER A 139 -1.32 -2.31 -10.43
CA SER A 139 0.06 -2.35 -9.91
C SER A 139 0.90 -3.46 -10.54
N PRO A 140 0.45 -4.72 -10.69
CA PRO A 140 1.20 -5.74 -11.42
C PRO A 140 1.39 -5.42 -12.89
N MET A 141 0.38 -4.84 -13.56
CA MET A 141 0.46 -4.44 -14.95
C MET A 141 1.53 -3.36 -15.16
N LEU A 142 1.51 -2.31 -14.34
CA LEU A 142 2.53 -1.25 -14.38
C LEU A 142 3.89 -1.79 -13.98
N GLY A 143 3.95 -2.65 -12.96
CA GLY A 143 5.17 -3.31 -12.51
C GLY A 143 5.85 -4.11 -13.61
N SER A 144 5.10 -4.87 -14.40
CA SER A 144 5.64 -5.64 -15.53
C SER A 144 6.21 -4.77 -16.64
N LYS A 145 5.73 -3.52 -16.80
CA LYS A 145 6.14 -2.61 -17.87
C LYS A 145 7.24 -1.63 -17.48
N PHE A 146 7.18 -1.12 -16.25
CA PHE A 146 8.05 -0.02 -15.80
C PHE A 146 9.20 -0.47 -14.90
N LEU A 147 9.07 -1.62 -14.22
CA LEU A 147 10.14 -2.12 -13.37
C LEU A 147 11.23 -2.80 -14.20
N ASP A 148 12.48 -2.39 -13.95
CA ASP A 148 13.66 -2.92 -14.64
C ASP A 148 14.83 -3.06 -13.66
N LYS A 149 15.72 -4.04 -13.90
CA LYS A 149 16.88 -4.34 -13.06
C LYS A 149 17.95 -3.24 -13.06
N LYS A 150 17.92 -2.32 -14.03
CA LYS A 150 19.06 -1.44 -14.36
C LYS A 150 19.01 -0.04 -13.77
N THR A 151 18.34 0.22 -12.66
CA THR A 151 18.37 1.57 -12.10
C THR A 151 19.56 1.72 -11.16
N LYS A 152 20.55 2.55 -11.58
CA LYS A 152 21.66 2.93 -10.70
C LYS A 152 21.11 3.58 -9.44
N SER A 153 21.41 3.00 -8.28
CA SER A 153 21.04 3.55 -7.00
C SER A 153 21.68 4.92 -6.82
N ASN A 154 20.87 5.92 -6.49
CA ASN A 154 21.33 7.27 -6.21
C ASN A 154 22.17 7.27 -4.90
N PHE A 155 23.16 8.15 -4.80
CA PHE A 155 24.02 8.30 -3.62
C PHE A 155 23.23 8.40 -2.29
N PHE A 156 22.09 9.09 -2.30
CA PHE A 156 21.20 9.22 -1.14
C PHE A 156 20.58 7.89 -0.73
N VAL A 157 20.17 7.07 -1.67
CA VAL A 157 19.59 5.73 -1.44
C VAL A 157 20.64 4.80 -0.84
N VAL A 158 21.87 4.82 -1.35
CA VAL A 158 22.99 4.02 -0.78
C VAL A 158 23.28 4.40 0.67
N LYS A 159 23.22 5.69 1.01
CA LYS A 159 23.45 6.16 2.39
C LYS A 159 22.31 5.75 3.32
N PHE A 160 21.08 5.80 2.83
CA PHE A 160 19.88 5.37 3.55
C PHE A 160 19.89 3.84 3.78
N ASP A 161 20.24 3.07 2.75
CA ASP A 161 20.41 1.60 2.84
C ASP A 161 21.49 1.20 3.86
N LYS A 162 22.61 1.92 3.91
CA LYS A 162 23.65 1.67 4.92
C LYS A 162 23.15 1.93 6.34
N PHE A 163 22.37 2.98 6.54
CA PHE A 163 21.78 3.30 7.84
C PHE A 163 20.79 2.20 8.27
N PHE A 164 19.90 1.78 7.35
CA PHE A 164 18.92 0.73 7.61
C PHE A 164 19.57 -0.66 7.83
N LYS A 165 20.61 -0.99 7.07
CA LYS A 165 21.40 -2.22 7.31
C LYS A 165 22.06 -2.24 8.68
N GLY A 166 22.59 -1.10 9.12
CA GLY A 166 23.12 -0.95 10.48
C GLY A 166 22.06 -1.22 11.54
N PHE A 167 20.86 -0.64 11.37
CA PHE A 167 19.74 -0.86 12.28
C PHE A 167 19.22 -2.30 12.26
N SER A 168 19.11 -2.89 11.06
CA SER A 168 18.71 -4.30 10.88
C SER A 168 19.70 -5.26 11.53
N ASN A 169 21.01 -5.02 11.40
CA ASN A 169 22.04 -5.83 12.06
C ASN A 169 21.94 -5.71 13.58
N PHE A 170 21.80 -4.50 14.11
CA PHE A 170 21.59 -4.28 15.54
C PHE A 170 20.36 -5.01 16.06
N TYR A 171 19.24 -4.96 15.33
CA TYR A 171 18.02 -5.71 15.66
C TYR A 171 18.25 -7.23 15.62
N SER A 172 18.90 -7.73 14.56
CA SER A 172 19.22 -9.16 14.40
C SER A 172 20.11 -9.68 15.53
N ASP A 173 21.13 -8.91 15.91
CA ASP A 173 22.04 -9.29 16.99
C ASP A 173 21.35 -9.27 18.36
N THR A 174 20.50 -8.27 18.59
CA THR A 174 19.67 -8.19 19.81
C THR A 174 18.70 -9.38 19.87
N LEU A 175 18.07 -9.73 18.76
CA LEU A 175 17.13 -10.84 18.69
C LEU A 175 17.82 -12.19 18.92
N LYS A 176 19.01 -12.41 18.33
CA LYS A 176 19.83 -13.59 18.57
C LYS A 176 20.22 -13.71 20.05
N PHE A 177 20.66 -12.63 20.67
CA PHE A 177 21.02 -12.61 22.10
C PHE A 177 19.83 -13.05 22.98
N TRP A 178 18.60 -12.59 22.69
CA TRP A 178 17.42 -12.99 23.45
C TRP A 178 16.95 -14.42 23.16
N LEU A 179 17.10 -14.89 21.93
CA LEU A 179 16.73 -16.26 21.56
C LEU A 179 17.69 -17.29 22.15
N ASP A 180 19.00 -17.00 22.18
CA ASP A 180 20.00 -17.90 22.79
C ASP A 180 19.82 -17.98 24.32
N LYS A 181 19.42 -16.87 24.96
CA LYS A 181 19.16 -16.85 26.41
C LYS A 181 17.89 -17.63 26.81
N LYS A 182 17.01 -17.94 25.87
CA LYS A 182 15.76 -18.70 26.10
C LYS A 182 15.95 -20.21 25.89
N LYS A 183 17.16 -20.64 25.47
CA LYS A 183 17.51 -22.05 25.24
C LYS A 183 18.27 -22.70 26.44
N THR A 184 18.52 -21.92 27.48
CA THR A 184 19.06 -22.38 28.79
C THR A 184 17.95 -22.25 29.83
#